data_407824341e51e2e46fc7e6c8f5bc2cbb
#
_entry.id   407824341e51e2e46fc7e6c8f5bc2cbb
#
_cell.length_a   1.000
_cell.length_b   1.000
_cell.length_c   1.000
_cell.angle_alpha   90.00
_cell.angle_beta   90.00
_cell.angle_gamma   90.00
#
_symmetry.space_group_name_H-M   'P 1'
#
loop_
_entity.id
_entity.type
_entity.pdbx_description
1 polymer ?
#
loop_
_entity_poly.entity_id
_entity_poly.type
_entity_poly.pdbx_seq_one_letter_code
_entity_poly.pdbx_strand_id
1 'polypeptide(L)'
;MKILNIKVLILLIFLSGILQMDILNISWENLRVVSVVHIFTSIFLCIFYIIPFVNRHAYKYIVIKKVNSISGWILGFVLLMIVISGIYLFFIGNKGGDIFGIISFNMHLYGSFVLLIFLFSHRKKVKLHMSLVALVFGLTFINMPLYSETKIENNLLNLKTQKDVIYHNEDWTNSTKCKSCHSDIFNQWANSNHKNLVESNPYYMVMESIAGEVEGSEFKKWCMGCHNPSALTTGLTRTSHAMDDNFLANTLFEKDAQTLVKTYEKHGNTRLEEGVSCLTCHTITDTTSQGNASYTLDITNRKKYPFEDDESTLGKYLGHKFINAKPNVHKESYMKPLYKESKYCASCHDETSPTTNKQIVSTFKEWEASPYNNKEDKTKNKSCIDCHMTYLKDNKFEPLSGVSTDGGVVKKDVKVHYFAGSNHFLAGLKDKNHEEQVLQLLRTSAKLDVDIKNNQIHVGVENVGAGHHLPTGVADFRELWLDITITDANNKIVFSSGKLAENGDLKIDARPFMKVFGDKDGNPVGLLFWKYEKLLSDTRIPAKTRRVESYDLAKDLKYPLKALVKLNFRIYPQSITSMVQKAFPELPNPPVVELEKIEQIFEK
;
A
#
# COMPACT_ATOMS: atom_id res chain seq x y z
N MET A 1 -42.49 36.83 7.67
CA MET A 1 -42.61 35.63 6.83
C MET A 1 -43.73 34.77 7.39
N LYS A 2 -44.68 34.32 6.56
CA LYS A 2 -45.81 33.52 7.04
C LYS A 2 -45.34 32.11 7.46
N ILE A 3 -45.88 31.57 8.57
CA ILE A 3 -45.53 30.25 9.14
C ILE A 3 -45.65 29.10 8.11
N LEU A 4 -46.51 29.27 7.12
CA LEU A 4 -46.68 28.33 6.01
C LEU A 4 -45.39 28.12 5.21
N ASN A 5 -44.60 29.20 4.99
CA ASN A 5 -43.38 29.14 4.21
C ASN A 5 -42.27 28.35 4.95
N ILE A 6 -42.19 28.45 6.28
CA ILE A 6 -41.19 27.70 7.07
C ILE A 6 -41.47 26.20 7.05
N LYS A 7 -42.75 25.79 7.15
CA LYS A 7 -43.11 24.37 7.05
C LYS A 7 -42.73 23.78 5.69
N VAL A 8 -42.97 24.52 4.62
CA VAL A 8 -42.61 24.11 3.26
C VAL A 8 -41.09 24.01 3.13
N LEU A 9 -40.34 24.96 3.67
CA LEU A 9 -38.87 24.93 3.64
C LEU A 9 -38.30 23.74 4.40
N ILE A 10 -38.80 23.47 5.61
CA ILE A 10 -38.39 22.30 6.40
C ILE A 10 -38.76 21.00 5.66
N LEU A 11 -39.91 20.94 5.02
CA LEU A 11 -40.31 19.79 4.23
C LEU A 11 -39.37 19.56 3.03
N LEU A 12 -38.96 20.62 2.34
CA LEU A 12 -38.03 20.52 1.22
C LEU A 12 -36.65 20.02 1.67
N ILE A 13 -36.12 20.54 2.79
CA ILE A 13 -34.87 20.05 3.37
C ILE A 13 -35.01 18.57 3.75
N PHE A 14 -36.13 18.20 4.37
CA PHE A 14 -36.39 16.80 4.75
C PHE A 14 -36.44 15.89 3.53
N LEU A 15 -37.17 16.28 2.47
CA LEU A 15 -37.26 15.51 1.23
C LEU A 15 -35.87 15.35 0.57
N SER A 16 -35.05 16.42 0.54
CA SER A 16 -33.69 16.31 0.03
C SER A 16 -32.80 15.41 0.89
N GLY A 17 -33.07 15.32 2.20
CA GLY A 17 -32.41 14.34 3.09
C GLY A 17 -32.83 12.90 2.82
N ILE A 18 -34.13 12.66 2.61
CA ILE A 18 -34.64 11.31 2.24
C ILE A 18 -34.01 10.82 0.95
N LEU A 19 -33.85 11.68 -0.06
CA LEU A 19 -33.23 11.32 -1.33
C LEU A 19 -31.78 10.84 -1.18
N GLN A 20 -31.13 11.07 -0.05
CA GLN A 20 -29.79 10.56 0.24
C GLN A 20 -29.77 9.15 0.87
N MET A 21 -30.96 8.56 1.11
CA MET A 21 -31.04 7.21 1.66
C MET A 21 -30.75 6.17 0.57
N ASP A 22 -29.92 5.21 0.89
CA ASP A 22 -29.46 4.16 -0.05
C ASP A 22 -30.63 3.27 -0.57
N ILE A 23 -31.76 3.24 0.16
CA ILE A 23 -32.99 2.50 -0.21
C ILE A 23 -33.58 2.97 -1.55
N LEU A 24 -33.33 4.21 -1.97
CA LEU A 24 -33.93 4.79 -3.16
C LEU A 24 -33.18 4.51 -4.47
N ASN A 25 -32.06 3.79 -4.41
CA ASN A 25 -31.24 3.41 -5.57
C ASN A 25 -30.94 4.57 -6.55
N ILE A 26 -30.76 5.78 -6.02
CA ILE A 26 -30.43 6.96 -6.82
C ILE A 26 -28.99 6.84 -7.28
N SER A 27 -28.72 7.10 -8.56
CA SER A 27 -27.35 7.08 -9.10
C SER A 27 -26.45 8.05 -8.33
N TRP A 28 -25.17 7.73 -8.21
CA TRP A 28 -24.20 8.54 -7.45
C TRP A 28 -24.09 9.95 -8.00
N GLU A 29 -24.17 10.14 -9.31
CA GLU A 29 -24.12 11.44 -9.98
C GLU A 29 -25.25 12.36 -9.51
N ASN A 30 -26.47 11.81 -9.41
CA ASN A 30 -27.62 12.54 -8.88
C ASN A 30 -27.53 12.74 -7.37
N LEU A 31 -27.08 11.72 -6.65
CA LEU A 31 -26.97 11.74 -5.19
C LEU A 31 -25.99 12.82 -4.71
N ARG A 32 -24.86 13.01 -5.40
CA ARG A 32 -23.89 14.07 -5.07
C ARG A 32 -24.48 15.46 -5.22
N VAL A 33 -25.28 15.70 -6.26
CA VAL A 33 -25.99 16.97 -6.45
C VAL A 33 -26.99 17.21 -5.33
N VAL A 34 -27.78 16.20 -5.00
CA VAL A 34 -28.74 16.26 -3.89
C VAL A 34 -28.04 16.54 -2.56
N SER A 35 -26.87 15.96 -2.31
CA SER A 35 -26.07 16.21 -1.10
C SER A 35 -25.59 17.66 -1.01
N VAL A 36 -25.11 18.22 -2.11
CA VAL A 36 -24.73 19.66 -2.18
C VAL A 36 -25.95 20.53 -1.86
N VAL A 37 -27.06 20.29 -2.55
CA VAL A 37 -28.29 21.06 -2.35
C VAL A 37 -28.78 20.95 -0.91
N HIS A 38 -28.79 19.73 -0.33
CA HIS A 38 -29.21 19.51 1.06
C HIS A 38 -28.37 20.29 2.05
N ILE A 39 -27.04 20.21 1.95
CA ILE A 39 -26.13 20.84 2.90
C ILE A 39 -26.23 22.37 2.81
N PHE A 40 -26.07 22.93 1.63
CA PHE A 40 -26.06 24.38 1.49
C PHE A 40 -27.41 25.02 1.78
N THR A 41 -28.51 24.42 1.31
CA THR A 41 -29.85 24.92 1.65
C THR A 41 -30.15 24.78 3.13
N SER A 42 -29.75 23.68 3.79
CA SER A 42 -29.94 23.49 5.22
C SER A 42 -29.19 24.55 6.04
N ILE A 43 -27.92 24.81 5.73
CA ILE A 43 -27.13 25.85 6.39
C ILE A 43 -27.78 27.23 6.20
N PHE A 44 -28.09 27.58 4.94
CA PHE A 44 -28.70 28.86 4.60
C PHE A 44 -30.03 29.06 5.34
N LEU A 45 -30.93 28.05 5.29
CA LEU A 45 -32.23 28.15 5.93
C LEU A 45 -32.15 28.13 7.46
N CYS A 46 -31.23 27.37 8.04
CA CYS A 46 -30.99 27.42 9.49
C CYS A 46 -30.59 28.82 9.94
N ILE A 47 -29.56 29.41 9.32
CA ILE A 47 -29.02 30.70 9.75
C ILE A 47 -30.00 31.85 9.53
N PHE A 48 -30.58 31.95 8.33
CA PHE A 48 -31.36 33.13 7.95
C PHE A 48 -32.85 33.04 8.25
N TYR A 49 -33.40 31.84 8.46
CA TYR A 49 -34.83 31.66 8.64
C TYR A 49 -35.23 30.89 9.90
N ILE A 50 -34.64 29.72 10.16
CA ILE A 50 -35.08 28.85 11.25
C ILE A 50 -34.69 29.43 12.59
N ILE A 51 -33.41 29.73 12.81
CA ILE A 51 -32.92 30.29 14.09
C ILE A 51 -33.59 31.62 14.42
N PRO A 52 -33.66 32.61 13.52
CA PRO A 52 -34.37 33.86 13.79
C PRO A 52 -35.87 33.67 14.08
N PHE A 53 -36.52 32.70 13.40
CA PHE A 53 -37.92 32.40 13.64
C PHE A 53 -38.13 31.75 15.03
N VAL A 54 -37.32 30.76 15.38
CA VAL A 54 -37.39 30.08 16.68
C VAL A 54 -37.17 31.08 17.82
N ASN A 55 -36.15 31.93 17.70
CA ASN A 55 -35.86 32.96 18.70
C ASN A 55 -37.03 33.94 18.88
N ARG A 56 -37.60 34.46 17.78
CA ARG A 56 -38.76 35.35 17.87
C ARG A 56 -40.00 34.66 18.42
N HIS A 57 -40.20 33.39 18.02
CA HIS A 57 -41.33 32.61 18.47
C HIS A 57 -41.22 32.26 19.96
N ALA A 58 -40.05 31.79 20.40
CA ALA A 58 -39.78 31.49 21.79
C ALA A 58 -39.94 32.75 22.65
N TYR A 59 -39.31 33.87 22.26
CA TYR A 59 -39.46 35.14 22.97
C TYR A 59 -40.93 35.57 23.10
N LYS A 60 -41.69 35.52 21.99
CA LYS A 60 -43.12 35.90 21.99
C LYS A 60 -43.98 35.04 22.93
N TYR A 61 -43.77 33.72 22.94
CA TYR A 61 -44.63 32.82 23.70
C TYR A 61 -44.14 32.57 25.11
N ILE A 62 -42.85 32.46 25.35
CA ILE A 62 -42.28 32.22 26.68
C ILE A 62 -42.25 33.50 27.50
N VAL A 63 -41.66 34.58 26.93
CA VAL A 63 -41.41 35.80 27.68
C VAL A 63 -42.65 36.71 27.73
N ILE A 64 -43.27 36.95 26.55
CA ILE A 64 -44.37 37.90 26.45
C ILE A 64 -45.70 37.26 26.88
N LYS A 65 -46.05 36.10 26.33
CA LYS A 65 -47.33 35.45 26.61
C LYS A 65 -47.34 34.50 27.80
N LYS A 66 -46.16 34.23 28.39
CA LYS A 66 -45.95 33.30 29.50
C LYS A 66 -46.62 31.91 29.30
N VAL A 67 -46.70 31.46 28.04
CA VAL A 67 -47.26 30.16 27.68
C VAL A 67 -46.17 29.13 27.73
N ASN A 68 -46.26 28.19 28.64
CA ASN A 68 -45.34 27.06 28.74
C ASN A 68 -45.93 25.84 28.01
N SER A 69 -45.36 25.46 26.89
CA SER A 69 -45.86 24.33 26.05
C SER A 69 -44.79 23.23 25.98
N ILE A 70 -45.09 22.08 26.56
CA ILE A 70 -44.24 20.90 26.53
C ILE A 70 -43.87 20.53 25.06
N SER A 71 -44.84 20.56 24.16
CA SER A 71 -44.60 20.26 22.74
C SER A 71 -43.68 21.27 22.03
N GLY A 72 -43.68 22.55 22.50
CA GLY A 72 -42.77 23.56 22.00
C GLY A 72 -41.33 23.32 22.48
N TRP A 73 -41.14 22.91 23.73
CA TRP A 73 -39.83 22.53 24.26
C TRP A 73 -39.26 21.30 23.56
N ILE A 74 -40.07 20.25 23.37
CA ILE A 74 -39.65 19.04 22.65
C ILE A 74 -39.24 19.41 21.20
N LEU A 75 -40.04 20.22 20.51
CA LEU A 75 -39.72 20.66 19.14
C LEU A 75 -38.41 21.45 19.08
N GLY A 76 -38.18 22.37 20.02
CA GLY A 76 -36.94 23.13 20.14
C GLY A 76 -35.73 22.23 20.43
N PHE A 77 -35.87 21.26 21.33
CA PHE A 77 -34.82 20.31 21.66
C PHE A 77 -34.46 19.42 20.46
N VAL A 78 -35.45 18.82 19.80
CA VAL A 78 -35.23 17.97 18.61
C VAL A 78 -34.57 18.76 17.48
N LEU A 79 -35.01 20.00 17.24
CA LEU A 79 -34.37 20.87 16.26
C LEU A 79 -32.90 21.17 16.60
N LEU A 80 -32.62 21.48 17.86
CA LEU A 80 -31.26 21.72 18.33
C LEU A 80 -30.36 20.48 18.11
N MET A 81 -30.86 19.29 18.44
CA MET A 81 -30.13 18.04 18.25
C MET A 81 -29.86 17.73 16.77
N ILE A 82 -30.82 18.01 15.86
CA ILE A 82 -30.61 17.88 14.43
C ILE A 82 -29.54 18.83 13.92
N VAL A 83 -29.55 20.09 14.39
CA VAL A 83 -28.56 21.08 13.99
C VAL A 83 -27.16 20.69 14.49
N ILE A 84 -27.03 20.32 15.77
CA ILE A 84 -25.75 19.89 16.34
C ILE A 84 -25.22 18.64 15.61
N SER A 85 -26.07 17.63 15.40
CA SER A 85 -25.68 16.41 14.68
C SER A 85 -25.30 16.68 13.21
N GLY A 86 -26.01 17.57 12.53
CA GLY A 86 -25.68 17.99 11.18
C GLY A 86 -24.33 18.75 11.11
N ILE A 87 -24.06 19.62 12.08
CA ILE A 87 -22.76 20.29 12.21
C ILE A 87 -21.65 19.27 12.46
N TYR A 88 -21.86 18.32 13.38
CA TYR A 88 -20.90 17.24 13.62
C TYR A 88 -20.61 16.44 12.36
N LEU A 89 -21.62 15.98 11.65
CA LEU A 89 -21.49 15.21 10.41
C LEU A 89 -20.76 15.99 9.31
N PHE A 90 -20.99 17.28 9.21
CA PHE A 90 -20.33 18.12 8.22
C PHE A 90 -18.86 18.39 8.55
N PHE A 91 -18.52 18.71 9.80
CA PHE A 91 -17.16 19.09 10.20
C PHE A 91 -16.26 17.90 10.54
N ILE A 92 -16.80 16.87 11.19
CA ILE A 92 -16.04 15.72 11.71
C ILE A 92 -16.31 14.46 10.87
N GLY A 93 -17.57 14.28 10.45
CA GLY A 93 -17.98 13.16 9.61
C GLY A 93 -18.38 11.92 10.43
N ASN A 94 -18.79 10.88 9.71
CA ASN A 94 -19.08 9.55 10.27
C ASN A 94 -17.96 8.58 9.83
N LYS A 95 -16.81 8.73 10.45
CA LYS A 95 -15.65 7.87 10.16
C LYS A 95 -15.89 6.50 10.81
N GLY A 96 -15.79 5.43 10.02
CA GLY A 96 -16.17 4.08 10.45
C GLY A 96 -15.57 3.66 11.78
N GLY A 97 -16.43 3.32 12.74
CA GLY A 97 -16.07 3.00 14.13
C GLY A 97 -16.14 4.18 15.10
N ASP A 98 -16.37 5.40 14.63
CA ASP A 98 -16.62 6.56 15.47
C ASP A 98 -18.04 6.50 16.06
N ILE A 99 -18.13 6.25 17.36
CA ILE A 99 -19.42 6.14 18.06
C ILE A 99 -20.21 7.45 18.01
N PHE A 100 -19.54 8.61 18.08
CA PHE A 100 -20.19 9.91 18.00
C PHE A 100 -20.68 10.21 16.59
N GLY A 101 -19.96 9.77 15.55
CA GLY A 101 -20.40 9.84 14.18
C GLY A 101 -21.65 9.01 13.92
N ILE A 102 -21.70 7.78 14.43
CA ILE A 102 -22.86 6.90 14.35
C ILE A 102 -24.06 7.52 15.10
N ILE A 103 -23.86 8.00 16.32
CA ILE A 103 -24.91 8.67 17.10
C ILE A 103 -25.41 9.91 16.35
N SER A 104 -24.51 10.76 15.85
CA SER A 104 -24.87 11.98 15.11
C SER A 104 -25.65 11.67 13.83
N PHE A 105 -25.25 10.64 13.09
CA PHE A 105 -25.99 10.21 11.90
C PHE A 105 -27.41 9.76 12.25
N ASN A 106 -27.58 8.91 13.25
CA ASN A 106 -28.86 8.41 13.69
C ASN A 106 -29.76 9.55 14.25
N MET A 107 -29.18 10.45 15.05
CA MET A 107 -29.89 11.62 15.56
C MET A 107 -30.32 12.56 14.46
N HIS A 108 -29.48 12.81 13.45
CA HIS A 108 -29.82 13.66 12.31
C HIS A 108 -30.97 13.05 11.50
N LEU A 109 -30.87 11.76 11.17
CA LEU A 109 -31.85 11.04 10.37
C LEU A 109 -33.18 10.90 11.11
N TYR A 110 -33.19 10.21 12.25
CA TYR A 110 -34.43 9.91 12.99
C TYR A 110 -35.02 11.14 13.65
N GLY A 111 -34.17 12.06 14.13
CA GLY A 111 -34.60 13.35 14.65
C GLY A 111 -35.36 14.16 13.59
N SER A 112 -34.98 14.07 12.33
CA SER A 112 -35.67 14.75 11.22
C SER A 112 -37.09 14.21 11.00
N PHE A 113 -37.32 12.89 11.12
CA PHE A 113 -38.68 12.31 11.10
C PHE A 113 -39.51 12.76 12.31
N VAL A 114 -38.92 12.74 13.50
CA VAL A 114 -39.57 13.21 14.73
C VAL A 114 -39.95 14.70 14.63
N LEU A 115 -39.02 15.52 14.09
CA LEU A 115 -39.27 16.95 13.87
C LEU A 115 -40.48 17.18 12.98
N LEU A 116 -40.64 16.44 11.89
CA LEU A 116 -41.79 16.55 11.01
C LEU A 116 -43.10 16.22 11.74
N ILE A 117 -43.14 15.10 12.44
CA ILE A 117 -44.34 14.68 13.19
C ILE A 117 -44.77 15.78 14.18
N PHE A 118 -43.82 16.32 14.95
CA PHE A 118 -44.12 17.38 15.91
C PHE A 118 -44.43 18.72 15.25
N LEU A 119 -43.80 19.06 14.12
CA LEU A 119 -44.08 20.28 13.38
C LEU A 119 -45.54 20.34 12.87
N PHE A 120 -46.06 19.19 12.42
CA PHE A 120 -47.46 19.10 11.94
C PHE A 120 -48.47 18.97 13.10
N SER A 121 -48.11 18.32 14.21
CA SER A 121 -48.97 18.13 15.38
C SER A 121 -49.00 19.30 16.35
N HIS A 122 -47.97 20.15 16.38
CA HIS A 122 -47.82 21.24 17.35
C HIS A 122 -49.01 22.24 17.38
N ARG A 123 -49.71 22.43 16.27
CA ARG A 123 -50.87 23.36 16.15
C ARG A 123 -52.24 22.70 16.34
N LYS A 124 -52.34 21.40 16.10
CA LYS A 124 -53.56 20.64 16.35
C LYS A 124 -53.42 20.06 17.75
N LYS A 125 -54.38 20.29 18.62
CA LYS A 125 -54.48 19.66 19.97
C LYS A 125 -54.77 18.15 19.80
N VAL A 126 -53.91 17.46 18.99
CA VAL A 126 -53.95 16.03 18.83
C VAL A 126 -53.22 15.42 19.99
N LYS A 127 -53.90 14.70 20.86
CA LYS A 127 -53.30 13.81 21.85
C LYS A 127 -52.60 12.67 21.08
N LEU A 128 -51.38 12.93 20.62
CA LEU A 128 -50.51 11.89 20.09
C LEU A 128 -50.07 11.04 21.28
N HIS A 129 -50.49 9.79 21.30
CA HIS A 129 -50.06 8.89 22.37
C HIS A 129 -48.55 8.81 22.40
N MET A 130 -47.96 9.22 23.54
CA MET A 130 -46.51 9.14 23.77
C MET A 130 -45.93 7.76 23.53
N SER A 131 -46.77 6.71 23.66
CA SER A 131 -46.45 5.32 23.33
C SER A 131 -46.07 5.10 21.85
N LEU A 132 -46.69 5.83 20.90
CA LEU A 132 -46.34 5.68 19.47
C LEU A 132 -44.97 6.28 19.14
N VAL A 133 -44.60 7.37 19.81
CA VAL A 133 -43.29 8.01 19.67
C VAL A 133 -42.21 7.13 20.30
N ALA A 134 -42.45 6.55 21.46
CA ALA A 134 -41.55 5.61 22.12
C ALA A 134 -41.42 4.29 21.32
N LEU A 135 -42.51 3.82 20.66
CA LEU A 135 -42.46 2.63 19.81
C LEU A 135 -41.62 2.88 18.55
N VAL A 136 -41.79 4.03 17.90
CA VAL A 136 -40.98 4.40 16.72
C VAL A 136 -39.52 4.59 17.11
N PHE A 137 -39.21 5.21 18.26
CA PHE A 137 -37.86 5.31 18.77
C PHE A 137 -37.29 3.94 19.17
N GLY A 138 -38.07 3.07 19.82
CA GLY A 138 -37.65 1.75 20.25
C GLY A 138 -37.39 0.79 19.07
N LEU A 139 -38.24 0.81 18.06
CA LEU A 139 -38.09 -0.02 16.84
C LEU A 139 -36.93 0.41 15.95
N THR A 140 -36.54 1.70 15.98
CA THR A 140 -35.38 2.20 15.19
C THR A 140 -34.05 1.89 15.83
N PHE A 141 -33.98 1.64 17.15
CA PHE A 141 -32.76 1.19 17.81
C PHE A 141 -32.51 -0.33 17.71
N ILE A 142 -33.55 -1.12 17.44
CA ILE A 142 -33.47 -2.59 17.39
C ILE A 142 -33.09 -3.09 15.97
N ASN A 143 -33.41 -2.35 14.92
CA ASN A 143 -33.05 -2.67 13.55
C ASN A 143 -31.90 -1.80 13.05
N MET A 144 -30.69 -2.01 13.57
CA MET A 144 -29.48 -1.63 12.86
C MET A 144 -29.30 -2.64 11.71
N PRO A 145 -29.35 -2.24 10.44
CA PRO A 145 -28.93 -3.14 9.39
C PRO A 145 -27.42 -3.35 9.54
N LEU A 146 -27.04 -4.56 9.90
CA LEU A 146 -25.73 -5.09 9.57
C LEU A 146 -25.54 -4.91 8.06
N TYR A 147 -24.44 -4.30 7.69
CA TYR A 147 -24.01 -4.08 6.33
C TYR A 147 -24.39 -5.22 5.40
N SER A 148 -25.29 -4.95 4.47
CA SER A 148 -25.54 -5.80 3.32
C SER A 148 -24.52 -5.45 2.25
N GLU A 149 -23.66 -6.40 1.89
CA GLU A 149 -22.82 -6.30 0.70
C GLU A 149 -23.74 -6.32 -0.53
N THR A 150 -23.95 -5.17 -1.14
CA THR A 150 -24.55 -5.11 -2.47
C THR A 150 -23.50 -5.54 -3.48
N LYS A 151 -23.71 -6.70 -4.10
CA LYS A 151 -23.01 -7.10 -5.32
C LYS A 151 -23.32 -6.10 -6.42
N ILE A 152 -22.31 -5.36 -6.84
CA ILE A 152 -22.37 -4.52 -8.04
C ILE A 152 -21.88 -5.40 -9.19
N GLU A 153 -22.74 -5.70 -10.15
CA GLU A 153 -22.34 -6.25 -11.45
C GLU A 153 -21.60 -5.15 -12.21
N ASN A 154 -20.30 -5.31 -12.37
CA ASN A 154 -19.44 -4.40 -13.10
C ASN A 154 -19.11 -4.99 -14.48
N ASN A 155 -19.39 -4.23 -15.52
CA ASN A 155 -18.78 -4.44 -16.85
C ASN A 155 -17.29 -4.06 -16.75
N LEU A 156 -16.44 -5.06 -16.61
CA LEU A 156 -15.01 -4.93 -16.42
C LEU A 156 -14.29 -4.82 -17.75
N LEU A 157 -13.49 -3.77 -17.91
CA LEU A 157 -12.43 -3.71 -18.89
C LEU A 157 -11.29 -4.62 -18.40
N ASN A 158 -11.16 -5.79 -19.01
CA ASN A 158 -10.05 -6.72 -18.78
C ASN A 158 -8.78 -6.15 -19.38
N LEU A 159 -7.86 -5.69 -18.56
CA LEU A 159 -6.49 -5.41 -18.95
C LEU A 159 -5.72 -6.73 -19.15
N LYS A 160 -6.15 -7.54 -20.09
CA LYS A 160 -5.32 -8.61 -20.63
C LYS A 160 -4.28 -7.94 -21.49
N THR A 161 -3.04 -7.82 -20.97
CA THR A 161 -1.94 -7.20 -21.70
C THR A 161 -2.32 -5.88 -22.38
N GLN A 162 -2.40 -4.93 -21.66
CA GLN A 162 -2.28 -3.47 -21.67
C GLN A 162 -2.08 -2.72 -23.00
N LYS A 163 -2.31 -3.30 -24.13
CA LYS A 163 -2.11 -2.60 -25.41
C LYS A 163 -3.14 -1.51 -25.71
N ASP A 164 -4.33 -1.52 -25.08
CA ASP A 164 -5.46 -0.81 -25.64
C ASP A 164 -6.25 0.09 -24.68
N VAL A 165 -5.84 0.25 -23.42
CA VAL A 165 -6.52 1.19 -22.51
C VAL A 165 -5.60 2.37 -22.21
N ILE A 166 -5.90 3.49 -22.83
CA ILE A 166 -5.22 4.77 -22.58
C ILE A 166 -6.09 5.56 -21.62
N TYR A 167 -5.58 5.81 -20.41
CA TYR A 167 -6.15 6.80 -19.50
C TYR A 167 -5.62 8.19 -19.83
N HIS A 168 -6.37 9.23 -19.53
CA HIS A 168 -5.86 10.59 -19.61
C HIS A 168 -5.02 10.92 -18.39
N ASN A 169 -4.07 11.85 -18.53
CA ASN A 169 -3.23 12.29 -17.41
C ASN A 169 -4.06 12.83 -16.23
N GLU A 170 -5.20 13.43 -16.53
CA GLU A 170 -6.13 13.98 -15.52
C GLU A 170 -6.83 12.88 -14.70
N ASP A 171 -6.90 11.66 -15.20
CA ASP A 171 -7.50 10.52 -14.49
C ASP A 171 -6.59 10.09 -13.33
N TRP A 172 -5.27 10.29 -13.48
CA TRP A 172 -4.30 9.98 -12.45
C TRP A 172 -4.16 11.14 -11.45
N THR A 173 -4.59 10.90 -10.24
CA THR A 173 -4.45 11.86 -9.13
C THR A 173 -3.11 11.66 -8.44
N ASN A 174 -2.37 12.75 -8.23
CA ASN A 174 -1.14 12.71 -7.45
C ASN A 174 -1.41 12.28 -6.01
N SER A 175 -0.59 11.38 -5.48
CA SER A 175 -0.72 10.81 -4.13
C SER A 175 -0.68 11.85 -3.01
N THR A 176 -0.16 13.06 -3.26
CA THR A 176 -0.21 14.17 -2.30
C THR A 176 -1.64 14.60 -1.93
N LYS A 177 -2.63 14.33 -2.79
CA LYS A 177 -4.04 14.53 -2.43
C LYS A 177 -4.47 13.62 -1.29
N CYS A 178 -3.97 12.38 -1.26
CA CYS A 178 -4.26 11.42 -0.20
C CYS A 178 -3.61 11.84 1.13
N LYS A 179 -2.43 12.50 1.08
CA LYS A 179 -1.69 13.01 2.24
C LYS A 179 -2.54 13.90 3.14
N SER A 180 -3.44 14.69 2.56
CA SER A 180 -4.28 15.65 3.30
C SER A 180 -5.18 15.00 4.37
N CYS A 181 -5.42 13.69 4.28
CA CYS A 181 -6.22 12.92 5.23
C CYS A 181 -5.52 11.64 5.72
N HIS A 182 -4.51 11.16 4.99
CA HIS A 182 -3.77 9.92 5.29
C HIS A 182 -2.27 10.22 5.50
N SER A 183 -1.96 11.21 6.35
CA SER A 183 -0.61 11.76 6.48
C SER A 183 0.44 10.71 6.87
N ASP A 184 0.16 9.87 7.87
CA ASP A 184 1.09 8.85 8.35
C ASP A 184 1.34 7.77 7.28
N ILE A 185 0.29 7.28 6.66
CA ILE A 185 0.37 6.27 5.59
C ILE A 185 1.11 6.83 4.37
N PHE A 186 0.83 8.08 3.99
CA PHE A 186 1.52 8.75 2.91
C PHE A 186 3.03 8.88 3.19
N ASN A 187 3.41 9.31 4.40
CA ASN A 187 4.82 9.48 4.76
C ASN A 187 5.58 8.14 4.73
N GLN A 188 4.96 7.04 5.16
CA GLN A 188 5.53 5.70 5.05
C GLN A 188 5.72 5.30 3.58
N TRP A 189 4.68 5.47 2.74
CA TRP A 189 4.73 5.13 1.32
C TRP A 189 5.70 6.02 0.54
N ALA A 190 5.74 7.32 0.79
CA ALA A 190 6.55 8.28 0.04
C ALA A 190 8.06 7.96 0.05
N ASN A 191 8.53 7.31 1.11
CA ASN A 191 9.91 6.87 1.25
C ASN A 191 10.09 5.39 0.87
N SER A 192 9.01 4.67 0.56
CA SER A 192 9.08 3.24 0.24
C SER A 192 9.71 2.96 -1.13
N ASN A 193 10.20 1.73 -1.28
CA ASN A 193 10.69 1.27 -2.58
C ASN A 193 9.57 1.23 -3.63
N HIS A 194 8.29 1.05 -3.26
CA HIS A 194 7.17 1.12 -4.20
C HIS A 194 6.99 2.51 -4.82
N LYS A 195 7.16 3.58 -4.05
CA LYS A 195 7.19 4.95 -4.59
C LYS A 195 8.42 5.18 -5.46
N ASN A 196 9.56 4.67 -5.01
CA ASN A 196 10.87 4.98 -5.57
C ASN A 196 11.35 3.90 -6.56
N LEU A 197 10.44 3.32 -7.36
CA LEU A 197 10.74 2.23 -8.29
C LEU A 197 11.36 2.69 -9.60
N VAL A 198 11.24 3.95 -9.96
CA VAL A 198 11.57 4.46 -11.29
C VAL A 198 12.76 5.41 -11.22
N GLU A 199 12.53 6.72 -11.20
CA GLU A 199 13.59 7.75 -11.27
C GLU A 199 14.54 7.74 -10.08
N SER A 200 14.04 7.36 -8.91
CA SER A 200 14.86 7.23 -7.71
C SER A 200 15.55 5.87 -7.60
N ASN A 201 15.46 5.02 -8.63
CA ASN A 201 16.11 3.71 -8.66
C ASN A 201 17.08 3.60 -9.85
N PRO A 202 18.35 3.94 -9.66
CA PRO A 202 19.37 3.89 -10.71
C PRO A 202 19.52 2.51 -11.35
N TYR A 203 19.36 1.44 -10.58
CA TYR A 203 19.44 0.07 -11.10
C TYR A 203 18.31 -0.23 -12.07
N TYR A 204 17.08 0.18 -11.74
CA TYR A 204 15.93 0.02 -12.64
C TYR A 204 16.14 0.82 -13.92
N MET A 205 16.57 2.07 -13.81
CA MET A 205 16.79 2.96 -14.96
C MET A 205 17.80 2.37 -15.95
N VAL A 206 18.93 1.85 -15.45
CA VAL A 206 19.95 1.19 -16.28
C VAL A 206 19.40 -0.08 -16.92
N MET A 207 18.71 -0.92 -16.14
CA MET A 207 18.16 -2.19 -16.67
C MET A 207 17.05 -1.99 -17.68
N GLU A 208 16.14 -1.02 -17.48
CA GLU A 208 15.11 -0.65 -18.45
C GLU A 208 15.72 -0.17 -19.77
N SER A 209 16.83 0.58 -19.69
CA SER A 209 17.54 1.07 -20.85
C SER A 209 18.20 -0.06 -21.63
N ILE A 210 18.93 -0.93 -20.94
CA ILE A 210 19.54 -2.13 -21.55
C ILE A 210 18.45 -2.98 -22.24
N ALA A 211 17.31 -3.18 -21.57
CA ALA A 211 16.20 -3.94 -22.13
C ALA A 211 15.64 -3.28 -23.39
N GLY A 212 15.50 -1.96 -23.40
CA GLY A 212 15.04 -1.20 -24.56
C GLY A 212 16.00 -1.22 -25.74
N GLU A 213 17.30 -1.22 -25.50
CA GLU A 213 18.31 -1.32 -26.54
C GLU A 213 18.41 -2.73 -27.14
N VAL A 214 18.31 -3.75 -26.30
CA VAL A 214 18.46 -5.15 -26.75
C VAL A 214 17.20 -5.69 -27.43
N GLU A 215 16.01 -5.34 -26.90
CA GLU A 215 14.72 -5.90 -27.35
C GLU A 215 13.83 -4.86 -28.08
N GLY A 216 14.24 -3.61 -28.11
CA GLY A 216 13.46 -2.50 -28.64
C GLY A 216 12.61 -1.79 -27.57
N SER A 217 12.25 -0.55 -27.88
CA SER A 217 11.58 0.35 -26.93
C SER A 217 10.22 -0.17 -26.41
N GLU A 218 9.49 -0.93 -27.22
CA GLU A 218 8.21 -1.54 -26.82
C GLU A 218 8.36 -2.54 -25.67
N PHE A 219 9.53 -3.18 -25.55
CA PHE A 219 9.81 -4.14 -24.49
C PHE A 219 9.79 -3.48 -23.09
N LYS A 220 10.12 -2.20 -22.99
CA LYS A 220 10.07 -1.44 -21.73
C LYS A 220 8.68 -1.46 -21.07
N LYS A 221 7.61 -1.61 -21.87
CA LYS A 221 6.24 -1.71 -21.37
C LYS A 221 6.05 -2.89 -20.41
N TRP A 222 6.80 -3.95 -20.62
CA TRP A 222 6.78 -5.09 -19.68
C TRP A 222 7.29 -4.68 -18.30
N CYS A 223 8.40 -3.97 -18.20
CA CYS A 223 8.93 -3.45 -16.93
C CYS A 223 7.95 -2.45 -16.29
N MET A 224 7.39 -1.54 -17.10
CA MET A 224 6.51 -0.47 -16.63
C MET A 224 5.20 -0.99 -16.03
N GLY A 225 4.73 -2.17 -16.42
CA GLY A 225 3.52 -2.77 -15.86
C GLY A 225 3.56 -2.91 -14.33
N CYS A 226 4.73 -3.20 -13.77
CA CYS A 226 4.94 -3.31 -12.32
C CYS A 226 5.61 -2.07 -11.73
N HIS A 227 6.50 -1.41 -12.48
CA HIS A 227 7.33 -0.33 -11.95
C HIS A 227 6.73 1.06 -12.17
N ASN A 228 5.95 1.28 -13.25
CA ASN A 228 5.33 2.58 -13.55
C ASN A 228 3.97 2.43 -14.25
N PRO A 229 2.95 1.87 -13.58
CA PRO A 229 1.64 1.63 -14.19
C PRO A 229 0.96 2.90 -14.70
N SER A 230 1.17 4.03 -14.05
CA SER A 230 0.58 5.31 -14.46
C SER A 230 1.09 5.75 -15.82
N ALA A 231 2.40 5.74 -16.03
CA ALA A 231 2.99 6.11 -17.32
C ALA A 231 2.59 5.11 -18.43
N LEU A 232 2.60 3.81 -18.11
CA LEU A 232 2.18 2.78 -19.06
C LEU A 232 0.75 3.00 -19.55
N THR A 233 -0.20 3.20 -18.65
CA THR A 233 -1.63 3.28 -18.98
C THR A 233 -2.05 4.62 -19.57
N THR A 234 -1.21 5.65 -19.46
CA THR A 234 -1.40 6.94 -20.17
C THR A 234 -0.74 6.98 -21.53
N GLY A 235 -0.10 5.89 -21.96
CA GLY A 235 0.63 5.83 -23.22
C GLY A 235 1.94 6.63 -23.23
N LEU A 236 2.33 7.21 -22.09
CA LEU A 236 3.62 7.86 -21.90
C LEU A 236 4.68 6.78 -21.70
N THR A 237 4.92 6.01 -22.76
CA THR A 237 6.08 5.14 -22.77
C THR A 237 7.33 6.01 -22.87
N ARG A 238 8.36 5.68 -22.10
CA ARG A 238 9.65 6.38 -22.11
C ARG A 238 10.43 6.27 -23.43
N THR A 239 9.81 5.81 -24.48
CA THR A 239 10.29 5.91 -25.85
C THR A 239 10.50 7.35 -26.29
N SER A 240 9.72 8.29 -25.73
CA SER A 240 9.84 9.72 -26.00
C SER A 240 10.93 10.42 -25.19
N HIS A 241 11.45 9.77 -24.17
CA HIS A 241 12.59 10.27 -23.41
C HIS A 241 13.80 9.65 -24.06
N ALA A 242 14.29 10.32 -25.08
CA ALA A 242 15.48 9.94 -25.80
C ALA A 242 16.64 9.69 -24.84
N MET A 243 16.66 8.52 -24.27
CA MET A 243 17.93 7.89 -24.00
C MET A 243 18.52 7.70 -25.38
N ASP A 244 19.64 8.34 -25.63
CA ASP A 244 20.40 8.20 -26.84
C ASP A 244 20.39 6.71 -27.24
N ASP A 245 20.05 6.40 -28.50
CA ASP A 245 19.95 5.04 -29.03
C ASP A 245 21.23 4.21 -28.82
N ASN A 246 22.26 4.78 -28.24
CA ASN A 246 23.54 4.18 -27.91
C ASN A 246 23.84 4.13 -26.38
N PHE A 247 22.82 4.14 -25.50
CA PHE A 247 23.07 4.12 -24.05
C PHE A 247 23.95 2.94 -23.61
N LEU A 248 23.67 1.73 -24.12
CA LEU A 248 24.48 0.55 -23.80
C LEU A 248 25.92 0.72 -24.27
N ALA A 249 26.09 1.20 -25.52
CA ALA A 249 27.39 1.50 -26.07
C ALA A 249 28.10 2.62 -25.29
N ASN A 250 27.36 3.67 -24.91
CA ASN A 250 27.90 4.80 -24.16
C ASN A 250 28.16 4.44 -22.69
N THR A 251 27.31 3.64 -22.05
CA THR A 251 27.47 3.22 -20.65
C THR A 251 28.55 2.15 -20.48
N LEU A 252 28.64 1.21 -21.40
CA LEU A 252 29.68 0.17 -21.40
C LEU A 252 31.03 0.70 -21.93
N PHE A 253 31.01 1.73 -22.80
CA PHE A 253 32.18 2.26 -23.47
C PHE A 253 32.54 3.72 -23.12
N GLU A 254 32.08 4.23 -21.97
CA GLU A 254 32.52 5.51 -21.36
C GLU A 254 32.04 6.83 -22.01
N LYS A 255 30.96 6.87 -22.77
CA LYS A 255 30.44 8.14 -23.28
C LYS A 255 29.10 8.54 -22.61
N ASP A 256 29.13 9.71 -21.98
CA ASP A 256 28.00 10.57 -21.54
C ASP A 256 26.89 10.02 -20.63
N ALA A 257 27.25 9.34 -19.54
CA ALA A 257 26.32 9.03 -18.44
C ALA A 257 25.64 10.28 -17.83
N GLN A 258 26.30 11.45 -17.87
CA GLN A 258 25.75 12.71 -17.35
C GLN A 258 24.57 13.27 -18.18
N THR A 259 24.55 13.00 -19.49
CA THR A 259 23.44 13.42 -20.35
C THR A 259 22.15 12.71 -20.01
N LEU A 260 22.24 11.49 -19.51
CA LEU A 260 21.14 10.64 -19.10
C LEU A 260 20.39 11.22 -17.89
N VAL A 261 21.10 11.57 -16.83
CA VAL A 261 20.54 12.17 -15.62
C VAL A 261 19.85 13.48 -15.94
N LYS A 262 20.48 14.35 -16.73
CA LYS A 262 19.91 15.64 -17.13
C LYS A 262 18.66 15.50 -18.00
N THR A 263 18.55 14.48 -18.82
CA THR A 263 17.37 14.21 -19.66
C THR A 263 16.21 13.72 -18.82
N TYR A 264 16.47 12.89 -17.80
CA TYR A 264 15.49 12.43 -16.84
C TYR A 264 14.94 13.58 -15.96
N GLU A 265 15.79 14.45 -15.47
CA GLU A 265 15.39 15.61 -14.65
C GLU A 265 14.51 16.61 -15.43
N LYS A 266 14.70 16.72 -16.74
CA LYS A 266 14.03 17.71 -17.59
C LYS A 266 12.58 17.37 -17.95
N HIS A 267 12.17 16.12 -17.90
CA HIS A 267 10.88 15.65 -18.41
C HIS A 267 9.93 15.10 -17.35
N GLY A 268 10.24 15.28 -16.06
CA GLY A 268 9.45 14.78 -14.93
C GLY A 268 8.02 15.29 -14.92
N ASN A 269 7.06 14.43 -15.28
CA ASN A 269 5.67 14.64 -14.91
C ASN A 269 5.42 13.95 -13.57
N THR A 270 5.50 14.71 -12.50
CA THR A 270 5.42 14.22 -11.11
C THR A 270 4.17 13.37 -10.79
N ARG A 271 3.11 13.47 -11.60
CA ARG A 271 1.90 12.63 -11.46
C ARG A 271 2.10 11.20 -11.96
N LEU A 272 2.97 11.01 -12.95
CA LEU A 272 3.17 9.74 -13.63
C LEU A 272 4.44 9.01 -13.19
N GLU A 273 5.21 9.61 -12.28
CA GLU A 273 6.51 9.09 -11.82
C GLU A 273 6.47 8.67 -10.35
N GLU A 274 5.29 8.32 -9.88
CA GLU A 274 5.10 7.87 -8.51
C GLU A 274 5.37 6.38 -8.30
N GLY A 275 5.94 5.68 -9.28
CA GLY A 275 6.13 4.23 -9.20
C GLY A 275 4.78 3.53 -9.03
N VAL A 276 4.65 2.71 -7.98
CA VAL A 276 3.36 2.14 -7.56
C VAL A 276 2.69 3.11 -6.59
N SER A 277 1.83 3.98 -7.13
CA SER A 277 1.15 5.05 -6.40
C SER A 277 0.01 4.54 -5.52
N CYS A 278 -0.50 5.43 -4.63
CA CYS A 278 -1.72 5.15 -3.87
C CYS A 278 -2.86 4.74 -4.81
N LEU A 279 -3.03 5.50 -5.89
CA LEU A 279 -4.11 5.26 -6.85
C LEU A 279 -3.90 3.93 -7.60
N THR A 280 -2.67 3.60 -7.99
CA THR A 280 -2.36 2.30 -8.62
C THR A 280 -2.88 1.15 -7.76
N CYS A 281 -2.48 1.10 -6.49
CA CYS A 281 -2.90 0.03 -5.61
C CYS A 281 -4.39 0.06 -5.32
N HIS A 282 -4.92 1.22 -4.96
CA HIS A 282 -6.30 1.33 -4.45
C HIS A 282 -7.38 1.40 -5.54
N THR A 283 -7.02 1.28 -6.82
CA THR A 283 -7.98 1.15 -7.93
C THR A 283 -7.91 -0.18 -8.66
N ILE A 284 -7.03 -1.09 -8.27
CA ILE A 284 -7.07 -2.47 -8.74
C ILE A 284 -8.36 -3.13 -8.25
N THR A 285 -9.16 -3.63 -9.19
CA THR A 285 -10.46 -4.26 -8.92
C THR A 285 -10.41 -5.77 -8.98
N ASP A 286 -9.50 -6.31 -9.76
CA ASP A 286 -9.28 -7.74 -9.91
C ASP A 286 -7.82 -8.03 -10.24
N THR A 287 -7.38 -9.24 -9.95
CA THR A 287 -6.04 -9.73 -10.26
C THR A 287 -6.02 -11.24 -10.40
N THR A 288 -5.14 -11.72 -11.27
CA THR A 288 -4.76 -13.13 -11.33
C THR A 288 -3.40 -13.33 -10.72
N SER A 289 -3.08 -14.55 -10.30
CA SER A 289 -1.75 -14.88 -9.78
C SER A 289 -0.73 -15.23 -10.88
N GLN A 290 -0.93 -14.69 -12.09
CA GLN A 290 -0.06 -15.01 -13.24
C GLN A 290 1.17 -14.12 -13.35
N GLY A 291 1.22 -13.05 -12.55
CA GLY A 291 2.31 -12.07 -12.65
C GLY A 291 2.21 -11.15 -13.88
N ASN A 292 3.31 -10.54 -14.27
CA ASN A 292 3.42 -9.63 -15.44
C ASN A 292 2.35 -8.55 -15.46
N ALA A 293 2.10 -7.91 -14.29
CA ALA A 293 1.07 -6.90 -14.12
C ALA A 293 -0.36 -7.40 -14.45
N SER A 294 -0.67 -8.64 -14.05
CA SER A 294 -1.96 -9.29 -14.30
C SER A 294 -3.06 -8.76 -13.37
N TYR A 295 -3.34 -7.48 -13.45
CA TYR A 295 -4.37 -6.78 -12.67
C TYR A 295 -5.32 -5.98 -13.58
N THR A 296 -6.49 -5.67 -13.06
CA THR A 296 -7.47 -4.78 -13.69
C THR A 296 -7.53 -3.48 -12.90
N LEU A 297 -7.28 -2.34 -13.56
CA LEU A 297 -7.43 -1.01 -12.99
C LEU A 297 -8.81 -0.43 -13.30
N ASP A 298 -9.40 0.26 -12.33
CA ASP A 298 -10.63 1.03 -12.51
C ASP A 298 -10.48 2.43 -11.90
N ILE A 299 -9.83 3.31 -12.67
CA ILE A 299 -9.53 4.66 -12.23
C ILE A 299 -10.69 5.62 -12.49
N THR A 300 -11.39 5.45 -13.62
CA THR A 300 -12.38 6.40 -14.12
C THR A 300 -13.78 6.19 -13.57
N ASN A 301 -14.16 4.93 -13.25
CA ASN A 301 -15.50 4.62 -12.75
C ASN A 301 -15.67 4.82 -11.24
N ARG A 302 -14.65 5.37 -10.56
CA ARG A 302 -14.76 5.69 -9.14
C ARG A 302 -15.81 6.77 -8.87
N LYS A 303 -16.49 6.63 -7.77
CA LYS A 303 -17.51 7.59 -7.32
C LYS A 303 -16.83 8.84 -6.76
N LYS A 304 -16.71 9.90 -7.57
CA LYS A 304 -16.10 11.18 -7.15
C LYS A 304 -17.08 12.03 -6.35
N TYR A 305 -16.58 12.67 -5.30
CA TYR A 305 -17.35 13.62 -4.50
C TYR A 305 -17.44 15.00 -5.16
N PRO A 306 -18.42 15.82 -4.76
CA PRO A 306 -18.41 17.25 -5.12
C PRO A 306 -17.10 17.91 -4.67
N PHE A 307 -16.53 18.73 -5.52
CA PHE A 307 -15.27 19.46 -5.28
C PHE A 307 -14.03 18.58 -5.04
N GLU A 308 -14.09 17.27 -5.30
CA GLU A 308 -12.95 16.37 -5.09
C GLU A 308 -11.74 16.74 -5.97
N ASP A 309 -11.99 17.20 -7.19
CA ASP A 309 -10.96 17.58 -8.15
C ASP A 309 -10.70 19.11 -8.18
N ASP A 310 -11.36 19.89 -7.32
CA ASP A 310 -11.17 21.34 -7.26
C ASP A 310 -9.88 21.68 -6.51
N GLU A 311 -8.93 22.29 -7.23
CA GLU A 311 -7.61 22.65 -6.70
C GLU A 311 -7.60 23.96 -5.88
N SER A 312 -8.69 24.73 -5.88
CA SER A 312 -8.80 25.93 -5.07
C SER A 312 -8.82 25.60 -3.57
N THR A 313 -8.38 26.52 -2.73
CA THR A 313 -8.39 26.34 -1.26
C THR A 313 -9.79 26.02 -0.74
N LEU A 314 -10.81 26.72 -1.26
CA LEU A 314 -12.20 26.49 -0.88
C LEU A 314 -12.71 25.15 -1.39
N GLY A 315 -12.39 24.78 -2.64
CA GLY A 315 -12.77 23.51 -3.24
C GLY A 315 -12.17 22.33 -2.49
N LYS A 316 -10.88 22.36 -2.18
CA LYS A 316 -10.21 21.34 -1.34
C LYS A 316 -10.89 21.21 0.03
N TYR A 317 -11.17 22.33 0.69
CA TYR A 317 -11.85 22.32 1.98
C TYR A 317 -13.25 21.67 1.90
N LEU A 318 -14.05 22.08 0.90
CA LEU A 318 -15.40 21.53 0.69
C LEU A 318 -15.35 20.04 0.30
N GLY A 319 -14.48 19.65 -0.61
CA GLY A 319 -14.29 18.24 -1.00
C GLY A 319 -14.01 17.35 0.20
N HIS A 320 -13.10 17.75 1.09
CA HIS A 320 -12.85 17.02 2.35
C HIS A 320 -14.09 16.92 3.24
N LYS A 321 -14.90 17.99 3.32
CA LYS A 321 -16.13 17.98 4.11
C LYS A 321 -17.18 17.03 3.54
N PHE A 322 -17.31 16.96 2.22
CA PHE A 322 -18.22 16.01 1.57
C PHE A 322 -17.79 14.55 1.77
N ILE A 323 -16.49 14.26 1.66
CA ILE A 323 -15.95 12.93 1.94
C ILE A 323 -16.23 12.55 3.40
N ASN A 324 -15.94 13.44 4.35
CA ASN A 324 -16.16 13.18 5.78
C ASN A 324 -17.65 13.01 6.13
N ALA A 325 -18.54 13.71 5.46
CA ALA A 325 -19.98 13.59 5.68
C ALA A 325 -20.53 12.22 5.27
N LYS A 326 -19.99 11.61 4.19
CA LYS A 326 -20.42 10.27 3.71
C LYS A 326 -19.21 9.39 3.34
N PRO A 327 -18.35 8.97 4.30
CA PRO A 327 -17.08 8.32 4.04
C PRO A 327 -17.20 6.92 3.41
N ASN A 328 -18.37 6.29 3.48
CA ASN A 328 -18.58 4.92 2.96
C ASN A 328 -18.28 4.82 1.46
N VAL A 329 -18.70 5.81 0.67
CA VAL A 329 -18.48 5.83 -0.78
C VAL A 329 -16.99 5.93 -1.12
N HIS A 330 -16.24 6.72 -0.37
CA HIS A 330 -14.79 6.78 -0.48
C HIS A 330 -14.16 5.42 -0.14
N LYS A 331 -14.60 4.81 0.96
CA LYS A 331 -14.12 3.50 1.38
C LYS A 331 -14.43 2.42 0.34
N GLU A 332 -15.63 2.38 -0.22
CA GLU A 332 -16.01 1.44 -1.28
C GLU A 332 -15.16 1.60 -2.54
N SER A 333 -14.80 2.85 -2.88
CA SER A 333 -13.96 3.14 -4.04
C SER A 333 -12.52 2.66 -3.87
N TYR A 334 -11.93 2.77 -2.67
CA TYR A 334 -10.50 2.61 -2.45
C TYR A 334 -10.12 1.48 -1.49
N MET A 335 -11.08 0.73 -0.93
CA MET A 335 -10.79 -0.36 0.01
C MET A 335 -11.58 -1.61 -0.36
N LYS A 336 -10.92 -2.56 -0.99
CA LYS A 336 -11.53 -3.81 -1.45
C LYS A 336 -11.00 -5.01 -0.63
N PRO A 337 -11.82 -6.07 -0.44
CA PRO A 337 -11.38 -7.30 0.23
C PRO A 337 -10.13 -7.92 -0.40
N LEU A 338 -9.99 -7.81 -1.72
CA LEU A 338 -8.86 -8.28 -2.53
C LEU A 338 -7.49 -7.86 -1.98
N TYR A 339 -7.38 -6.65 -1.39
CA TYR A 339 -6.10 -6.12 -0.88
C TYR A 339 -5.55 -6.90 0.31
N LYS A 340 -6.34 -7.77 0.93
CA LYS A 340 -5.92 -8.67 2.01
C LYS A 340 -5.45 -10.03 1.50
N GLU A 341 -5.61 -10.31 0.22
CA GLU A 341 -5.27 -11.58 -0.38
C GLU A 341 -3.86 -11.55 -0.97
N SER A 342 -3.06 -12.60 -0.75
CA SER A 342 -1.70 -12.68 -1.29
C SER A 342 -1.66 -12.65 -2.82
N LYS A 343 -2.73 -13.12 -3.51
CA LYS A 343 -2.82 -13.04 -4.97
C LYS A 343 -2.79 -11.60 -5.49
N TYR A 344 -3.15 -10.62 -4.66
CA TYR A 344 -3.05 -9.20 -5.00
C TYR A 344 -1.60 -8.79 -5.28
N CYS A 345 -0.67 -9.21 -4.44
CA CYS A 345 0.76 -8.97 -4.60
C CYS A 345 1.34 -9.76 -5.79
N ALA A 346 0.79 -10.95 -6.06
CA ALA A 346 1.22 -11.83 -7.15
C ALA A 346 1.13 -11.19 -8.54
N SER A 347 0.25 -10.20 -8.71
CA SER A 347 0.12 -9.50 -10.01
C SER A 347 1.42 -8.86 -10.48
N CYS A 348 2.33 -8.50 -9.54
CA CYS A 348 3.64 -7.92 -9.82
C CYS A 348 4.81 -8.75 -9.23
N HIS A 349 4.56 -9.54 -8.18
CA HIS A 349 5.60 -10.33 -7.50
C HIS A 349 5.69 -11.78 -7.97
N ASP A 350 5.18 -12.06 -9.15
CA ASP A 350 5.49 -13.18 -10.02
C ASP A 350 5.76 -12.64 -11.43
N GLU A 351 6.71 -13.22 -12.14
CA GLU A 351 7.13 -12.69 -13.43
C GLU A 351 7.60 -13.80 -14.37
N THR A 352 7.08 -13.78 -15.58
CA THR A 352 7.44 -14.69 -16.65
C THR A 352 8.05 -13.88 -17.80
N SER A 353 9.19 -14.33 -18.32
CA SER A 353 9.83 -13.68 -19.47
C SER A 353 8.88 -13.62 -20.66
N PRO A 354 8.68 -12.45 -21.28
CA PRO A 354 7.87 -12.34 -22.48
C PRO A 354 8.58 -12.91 -23.72
N THR A 355 9.90 -13.11 -23.69
CA THR A 355 10.68 -13.65 -24.82
C THR A 355 10.76 -15.17 -24.79
N THR A 356 10.85 -15.78 -23.62
CA THR A 356 11.09 -17.22 -23.47
C THR A 356 9.94 -17.97 -22.78
N ASN A 357 8.98 -17.24 -22.23
CA ASN A 357 7.88 -17.78 -21.44
C ASN A 357 8.34 -18.60 -20.22
N LYS A 358 9.55 -18.31 -19.69
CA LYS A 358 10.11 -18.94 -18.49
C LYS A 358 9.89 -18.08 -17.25
N GLN A 359 9.62 -18.72 -16.12
CA GLN A 359 9.39 -18.06 -14.85
C GLN A 359 10.68 -17.48 -14.27
N ILE A 360 10.78 -16.16 -14.18
CA ILE A 360 11.93 -15.43 -13.66
C ILE A 360 11.75 -15.18 -12.15
N VAL A 361 10.71 -14.44 -11.81
CA VAL A 361 10.32 -14.16 -10.41
C VAL A 361 9.18 -15.10 -10.03
N SER A 362 9.32 -15.79 -8.91
CA SER A 362 8.36 -16.79 -8.44
C SER A 362 7.97 -16.60 -6.97
N THR A 363 8.07 -15.38 -6.46
CA THR A 363 7.87 -15.09 -5.03
C THR A 363 6.51 -15.55 -4.52
N PHE A 364 5.44 -15.30 -5.29
CA PHE A 364 4.11 -15.75 -4.90
C PHE A 364 3.97 -17.27 -4.98
N LYS A 365 4.46 -17.91 -6.04
CA LYS A 365 4.41 -19.38 -6.19
C LYS A 365 5.23 -20.10 -5.10
N GLU A 366 6.37 -19.52 -4.72
CA GLU A 366 7.18 -20.00 -3.60
C GLU A 366 6.40 -19.92 -2.29
N TRP A 367 5.70 -18.81 -2.04
CA TRP A 367 4.82 -18.64 -0.89
C TRP A 367 3.61 -19.59 -0.96
N GLU A 368 2.99 -19.72 -2.13
CA GLU A 368 1.82 -20.57 -2.33
C GLU A 368 2.12 -22.05 -2.02
N ALA A 369 3.35 -22.48 -2.34
CA ALA A 369 3.84 -23.83 -2.05
C ALA A 369 4.38 -23.98 -0.62
N SER A 370 4.47 -22.93 0.17
CA SER A 370 5.09 -22.92 1.48
C SER A 370 4.12 -23.30 2.61
N PRO A 371 4.63 -23.68 3.80
CA PRO A 371 3.81 -23.91 4.99
C PRO A 371 3.05 -22.67 5.48
N TYR A 372 3.39 -21.47 4.99
CA TYR A 372 2.67 -20.23 5.31
C TYR A 372 1.34 -20.10 4.58
N ASN A 373 1.12 -20.86 3.50
CA ASN A 373 -0.18 -21.05 2.85
C ASN A 373 -0.76 -22.42 3.24
N ASN A 374 -1.07 -22.59 4.52
CA ASN A 374 -1.58 -23.85 5.05
C ASN A 374 -3.02 -24.08 4.57
N LYS A 375 -3.23 -25.11 3.73
CA LYS A 375 -4.54 -25.44 3.17
C LYS A 375 -5.45 -26.17 4.16
N GLU A 376 -4.85 -26.86 5.13
CA GLU A 376 -5.57 -27.66 6.13
C GLU A 376 -6.02 -26.81 7.32
N ASP A 377 -5.17 -25.88 7.76
CA ASP A 377 -5.45 -25.01 8.90
C ASP A 377 -5.22 -23.54 8.53
N LYS A 378 -6.28 -22.87 8.08
CA LYS A 378 -6.22 -21.46 7.66
C LYS A 378 -5.83 -20.50 8.79
N THR A 379 -5.94 -20.92 10.06
CA THR A 379 -5.52 -20.08 11.20
C THR A 379 -4.00 -19.91 11.28
N LYS A 380 -3.26 -20.81 10.64
CA LYS A 380 -1.79 -20.75 10.53
C LYS A 380 -1.30 -19.98 9.31
N ASN A 381 -2.20 -19.57 8.43
CA ASN A 381 -1.82 -18.80 7.25
C ASN A 381 -1.22 -17.46 7.63
N LYS A 382 -0.19 -17.07 6.88
CA LYS A 382 0.38 -15.73 6.88
C LYS A 382 0.39 -15.22 5.44
N SER A 383 -0.36 -14.18 5.18
CA SER A 383 -0.37 -13.51 3.88
C SER A 383 0.84 -12.60 3.73
N CYS A 384 1.05 -12.07 2.52
CA CYS A 384 2.14 -11.13 2.25
C CYS A 384 2.08 -9.90 3.17
N ILE A 385 0.87 -9.36 3.40
CA ILE A 385 0.68 -8.18 4.25
C ILE A 385 0.94 -8.42 5.73
N ASP A 386 0.89 -9.68 6.20
CA ASP A 386 1.15 -10.01 7.61
C ASP A 386 2.62 -9.88 7.98
N CYS A 387 3.51 -9.89 6.98
CA CYS A 387 4.95 -9.64 7.15
C CYS A 387 5.35 -8.28 6.58
N HIS A 388 5.01 -7.97 5.31
CA HIS A 388 5.52 -6.80 4.59
C HIS A 388 4.79 -5.50 4.90
N MET A 389 3.60 -5.56 5.52
CA MET A 389 2.81 -4.40 5.94
C MET A 389 2.51 -4.43 7.45
N THR A 390 3.31 -5.12 8.23
CA THR A 390 3.27 -5.11 9.70
C THR A 390 4.51 -4.41 10.23
N TYR A 391 4.35 -3.57 11.25
CA TYR A 391 5.46 -2.87 11.87
C TYR A 391 6.41 -3.85 12.56
N LEU A 392 7.71 -3.56 12.50
CA LEU A 392 8.73 -4.35 13.17
C LEU A 392 9.39 -3.54 14.28
N LYS A 393 9.58 -4.18 15.42
CA LYS A 393 10.31 -3.67 16.57
C LYS A 393 11.12 -4.79 17.21
N ASP A 394 12.39 -4.54 17.47
CA ASP A 394 13.32 -5.52 18.05
C ASP A 394 13.31 -6.87 17.29
N ASN A 395 13.29 -6.81 15.96
CA ASN A 395 13.18 -7.93 15.02
C ASN A 395 11.94 -8.82 15.26
N LYS A 396 10.83 -8.23 15.69
CA LYS A 396 9.54 -8.89 15.88
C LYS A 396 8.43 -8.12 15.18
N PHE A 397 7.45 -8.86 14.66
CA PHE A 397 6.25 -8.27 14.09
C PHE A 397 5.33 -7.80 15.23
N GLU A 398 5.07 -6.51 15.28
CA GLU A 398 4.17 -5.89 16.26
C GLU A 398 3.03 -5.16 15.56
N PRO A 399 1.75 -5.46 15.91
CA PRO A 399 0.62 -4.68 15.40
C PRO A 399 0.76 -3.21 15.81
N LEU A 400 0.71 -2.31 14.83
CA LEU A 400 0.79 -0.87 15.07
C LEU A 400 -0.59 -0.32 15.45
N SER A 401 -0.72 0.15 16.70
CA SER A 401 -1.90 0.92 17.10
C SER A 401 -1.82 2.34 16.53
N GLY A 402 -2.84 2.76 15.79
CA GLY A 402 -2.84 4.07 15.16
C GLY A 402 -4.11 4.37 14.38
N VAL A 403 -4.08 5.43 13.60
CA VAL A 403 -5.19 5.85 12.74
C VAL A 403 -4.85 5.62 11.28
N SER A 404 -5.83 5.21 10.48
CA SER A 404 -5.65 5.10 9.02
C SER A 404 -6.01 6.39 8.29
N THR A 405 -6.60 7.36 8.97
CA THR A 405 -6.92 8.70 8.48
C THR A 405 -6.84 9.69 9.63
N ASP A 406 -6.37 10.88 9.35
CA ASP A 406 -6.19 11.94 10.34
C ASP A 406 -7.52 12.24 11.05
N GLY A 407 -7.49 12.29 12.39
CA GLY A 407 -8.69 12.41 13.22
C GLY A 407 -9.68 11.23 13.09
N GLY A 408 -9.25 10.09 12.57
CA GLY A 408 -10.02 8.84 12.54
C GLY A 408 -9.96 8.07 13.85
N VAL A 409 -10.66 6.93 13.90
CA VAL A 409 -10.65 6.03 15.05
C VAL A 409 -9.33 5.28 15.14
N VAL A 410 -8.79 5.17 16.34
CA VAL A 410 -7.59 4.37 16.62
C VAL A 410 -7.93 2.89 16.41
N LYS A 411 -7.16 2.26 15.56
CA LYS A 411 -7.21 0.82 15.27
C LYS A 411 -6.07 0.11 15.99
N LYS A 412 -6.30 -1.14 16.37
CA LYS A 412 -5.26 -1.96 17.05
C LYS A 412 -4.14 -2.42 16.11
N ASP A 413 -4.44 -2.54 14.81
CA ASP A 413 -3.51 -3.01 13.77
C ASP A 413 -3.75 -2.21 12.49
N VAL A 414 -3.00 -1.13 12.34
CA VAL A 414 -2.93 -0.35 11.10
C VAL A 414 -1.81 -0.92 10.25
N LYS A 415 -2.13 -1.36 9.02
CA LYS A 415 -1.12 -1.85 8.10
C LYS A 415 -0.20 -0.72 7.67
N VAL A 416 1.10 -0.91 7.92
CA VAL A 416 2.13 0.06 7.54
C VAL A 416 2.40 0.00 6.05
N HIS A 417 2.75 1.13 5.45
CA HIS A 417 3.02 1.26 4.02
C HIS A 417 4.51 1.46 3.71
N TYR A 418 5.39 1.00 4.59
CA TYR A 418 6.83 0.90 4.31
C TYR A 418 7.11 -0.18 3.26
N PHE A 419 6.27 -1.21 3.18
CA PHE A 419 6.48 -2.38 2.30
C PHE A 419 7.89 -2.93 2.49
N ALA A 420 8.28 -3.13 3.75
CA ALA A 420 9.60 -3.64 4.08
C ALA A 420 9.88 -4.94 3.32
N GLY A 421 10.96 -4.97 2.57
CA GLY A 421 11.39 -6.11 1.75
C GLY A 421 12.87 -6.39 1.95
N SER A 422 13.64 -6.45 0.86
CA SER A 422 15.09 -6.69 0.93
C SER A 422 15.94 -5.47 0.56
N ASN A 423 15.35 -4.44 -0.07
CA ASN A 423 16.09 -3.27 -0.53
C ASN A 423 16.22 -2.20 0.56
N HIS A 424 17.04 -2.50 1.57
CA HIS A 424 17.40 -1.57 2.64
C HIS A 424 18.26 -0.39 2.12
N PHE A 425 19.05 -0.63 1.07
CA PHE A 425 20.01 0.32 0.54
C PHE A 425 19.31 1.56 -0.05
N LEU A 426 18.45 1.39 -1.06
CA LEU A 426 17.73 2.53 -1.64
C LEU A 426 16.74 3.16 -0.65
N ALA A 427 16.13 2.36 0.23
CA ALA A 427 15.31 2.87 1.32
C ALA A 427 16.12 3.78 2.26
N GLY A 428 17.31 3.36 2.65
CA GLY A 428 18.21 4.08 3.55
C GLY A 428 18.78 5.39 2.99
N LEU A 429 18.84 5.51 1.66
CA LEU A 429 19.19 6.77 1.01
C LEU A 429 18.11 7.84 1.17
N LYS A 430 16.87 7.43 1.47
CA LYS A 430 15.70 8.31 1.60
C LYS A 430 15.28 8.51 3.06
N ASP A 431 15.18 7.42 3.83
CA ASP A 431 14.63 7.43 5.19
C ASP A 431 15.26 6.32 6.05
N LYS A 432 15.88 6.74 7.16
CA LYS A 432 16.50 5.79 8.10
C LYS A 432 15.48 4.93 8.85
N ASN A 433 14.27 5.41 9.10
CA ASN A 433 13.23 4.58 9.70
C ASN A 433 12.79 3.46 8.75
N HIS A 434 12.69 3.77 7.46
CA HIS A 434 12.37 2.75 6.46
C HIS A 434 13.51 1.72 6.34
N GLU A 435 14.76 2.18 6.27
CA GLU A 435 15.93 1.29 6.28
C GLU A 435 15.86 0.32 7.46
N GLU A 436 15.60 0.84 8.67
CA GLU A 436 15.52 0.03 9.88
C GLU A 436 14.40 -1.01 9.81
N GLN A 437 13.21 -0.68 9.29
CA GLN A 437 12.12 -1.64 9.09
C GLN A 437 12.55 -2.78 8.15
N VAL A 438 13.29 -2.46 7.07
CA VAL A 438 13.82 -3.47 6.15
C VAL A 438 14.90 -4.32 6.82
N LEU A 439 15.84 -3.72 7.55
CA LEU A 439 16.90 -4.45 8.26
C LEU A 439 16.34 -5.38 9.33
N GLN A 440 15.34 -4.94 10.08
CA GLN A 440 14.66 -5.79 11.07
C GLN A 440 13.96 -6.97 10.40
N LEU A 441 13.27 -6.75 9.27
CA LEU A 441 12.64 -7.84 8.50
C LEU A 441 13.70 -8.86 8.05
N LEU A 442 14.80 -8.41 7.48
CA LEU A 442 15.88 -9.29 7.02
C LEU A 442 16.44 -10.15 8.16
N ARG A 443 16.64 -9.60 9.36
CA ARG A 443 17.13 -10.32 10.54
C ARG A 443 16.13 -11.36 11.09
N THR A 444 14.85 -11.31 10.71
CA THR A 444 13.87 -12.34 11.06
C THR A 444 13.95 -13.57 10.15
N SER A 445 14.66 -13.50 9.02
CA SER A 445 14.52 -14.45 7.92
C SER A 445 15.22 -15.79 8.15
N ALA A 446 16.38 -15.80 8.79
CA ALA A 446 17.22 -16.99 8.85
C ALA A 446 17.82 -17.23 10.24
N LYS A 447 18.24 -18.49 10.47
CA LYS A 447 19.05 -18.93 11.60
C LYS A 447 20.23 -19.74 11.12
N LEU A 448 21.32 -19.70 11.90
CA LEU A 448 22.54 -20.46 11.68
C LEU A 448 22.72 -21.56 12.73
N ASP A 449 23.27 -22.66 12.31
CA ASP A 449 23.91 -23.63 13.18
C ASP A 449 25.25 -24.10 12.58
N VAL A 450 26.19 -24.50 13.43
CA VAL A 450 27.55 -24.86 13.02
C VAL A 450 27.98 -26.11 13.76
N ASP A 451 28.60 -27.06 13.04
CA ASP A 451 29.21 -28.26 13.62
C ASP A 451 30.53 -28.57 12.90
N ILE A 452 31.46 -29.20 13.61
CA ILE A 452 32.73 -29.71 13.04
C ILE A 452 32.79 -31.21 13.24
N LYS A 453 32.76 -31.98 12.14
CA LYS A 453 32.86 -33.43 12.12
C LYS A 453 33.75 -33.91 10.96
N ASN A 454 34.51 -34.97 11.15
CA ASN A 454 35.30 -35.60 10.10
C ASN A 454 36.21 -34.64 9.32
N ASN A 455 36.84 -33.70 9.99
CA ASN A 455 37.64 -32.63 9.41
C ASN A 455 36.87 -31.74 8.40
N GLN A 456 35.58 -31.59 8.59
CA GLN A 456 34.75 -30.65 7.86
C GLN A 456 33.99 -29.74 8.84
N ILE A 457 33.87 -28.47 8.49
CA ILE A 457 32.87 -27.60 9.10
C ILE A 457 31.58 -27.70 8.30
N HIS A 458 30.48 -27.95 9.00
CA HIS A 458 29.12 -27.99 8.47
C HIS A 458 28.36 -26.76 8.97
N VAL A 459 27.91 -25.94 8.08
CA VAL A 459 27.13 -24.74 8.41
C VAL A 459 25.71 -24.91 7.89
N GLY A 460 24.75 -25.01 8.80
CA GLY A 460 23.35 -25.04 8.49
C GLY A 460 22.78 -23.61 8.41
N VAL A 461 22.04 -23.33 7.35
CA VAL A 461 21.24 -22.12 7.20
C VAL A 461 19.79 -22.53 7.10
N GLU A 462 18.98 -22.11 8.06
CA GLU A 462 17.54 -22.38 8.08
C GLU A 462 16.75 -21.13 7.73
N ASN A 463 15.85 -21.22 6.75
CA ASN A 463 14.86 -20.18 6.45
C ASN A 463 13.71 -20.30 7.47
N VAL A 464 13.80 -19.57 8.57
CA VAL A 464 12.81 -19.61 9.66
C VAL A 464 11.68 -18.60 9.50
N GLY A 465 11.92 -17.49 8.77
CA GLY A 465 11.02 -16.33 8.76
C GLY A 465 10.47 -15.94 7.39
N ALA A 466 11.21 -16.17 6.30
CA ALA A 466 10.70 -15.85 4.97
C ALA A 466 9.67 -16.88 4.49
N GLY A 467 8.50 -16.40 4.09
CA GLY A 467 7.41 -17.25 3.58
C GLY A 467 7.62 -17.77 2.16
N HIS A 468 8.72 -17.46 1.55
CA HIS A 468 9.16 -17.81 0.20
C HIS A 468 10.63 -18.27 0.26
N HIS A 469 11.26 -18.55 -0.86
CA HIS A 469 12.68 -18.86 -0.88
C HIS A 469 13.53 -17.69 -0.38
N LEU A 470 14.68 -17.98 0.17
CA LEU A 470 15.65 -17.00 0.64
C LEU A 470 16.95 -17.15 -0.17
N PRO A 471 17.34 -16.13 -0.96
CA PRO A 471 16.59 -14.94 -1.36
C PRO A 471 15.50 -15.22 -2.42
N THR A 472 14.65 -14.23 -2.71
CA THR A 472 13.61 -14.29 -3.75
C THR A 472 13.65 -13.07 -4.67
N GLY A 473 12.70 -12.95 -5.59
CA GLY A 473 12.65 -11.92 -6.62
C GLY A 473 13.56 -12.27 -7.80
N VAL A 474 14.23 -11.28 -8.42
CA VAL A 474 15.30 -11.51 -9.38
C VAL A 474 16.53 -11.98 -8.61
N ALA A 475 16.54 -13.27 -8.28
CA ALA A 475 17.40 -13.84 -7.23
C ALA A 475 18.86 -13.98 -7.65
N ASP A 476 19.18 -13.90 -8.95
CA ASP A 476 20.54 -13.82 -9.48
C ASP A 476 21.20 -12.44 -9.24
N PHE A 477 20.40 -11.41 -8.91
CA PHE A 477 20.89 -10.09 -8.52
C PHE A 477 20.96 -9.90 -7.00
N ARG A 478 20.86 -10.98 -6.22
CA ARG A 478 20.93 -10.94 -4.75
C ARG A 478 22.11 -11.76 -4.28
N GLU A 479 22.91 -11.21 -3.39
CA GLU A 479 23.99 -11.94 -2.74
C GLU A 479 23.58 -12.28 -1.31
N LEU A 480 23.38 -13.55 -1.05
CA LEU A 480 23.24 -14.15 0.27
C LEU A 480 24.32 -15.20 0.42
N TRP A 481 25.22 -15.07 1.39
CA TRP A 481 26.36 -15.97 1.50
C TRP A 481 26.86 -16.13 2.93
N LEU A 482 27.66 -17.18 3.15
CA LEU A 482 28.35 -17.43 4.40
C LEU A 482 29.74 -16.81 4.37
N ASP A 483 30.06 -15.97 5.37
CA ASP A 483 31.43 -15.54 5.69
C ASP A 483 31.91 -16.34 6.90
N ILE A 484 32.89 -17.20 6.68
CA ILE A 484 33.40 -18.15 7.66
C ILE A 484 34.85 -17.82 7.97
N THR A 485 35.18 -17.79 9.26
CA THR A 485 36.56 -17.70 9.74
C THR A 485 36.74 -18.68 10.89
N ILE A 486 37.75 -19.56 10.80
CA ILE A 486 38.13 -20.47 11.88
C ILE A 486 39.55 -20.15 12.32
N THR A 487 39.71 -19.97 13.62
CA THR A 487 41.03 -19.83 14.25
C THR A 487 41.37 -21.00 15.14
N ASP A 488 42.64 -21.33 15.24
CA ASP A 488 43.14 -22.38 16.14
C ASP A 488 43.45 -21.83 17.56
N ALA A 489 43.91 -22.69 18.44
CA ALA A 489 44.31 -22.36 19.82
C ALA A 489 45.35 -21.23 19.92
N ASN A 490 46.12 -20.96 18.86
CA ASN A 490 47.11 -19.89 18.80
C ASN A 490 46.54 -18.61 18.15
N ASN A 491 45.22 -18.52 17.94
CA ASN A 491 44.52 -17.44 17.20
C ASN A 491 44.96 -17.30 15.73
N LYS A 492 45.57 -18.33 15.15
CA LYS A 492 45.92 -18.38 13.73
C LYS A 492 44.71 -18.73 12.92
N ILE A 493 44.42 -17.99 11.84
CA ILE A 493 43.36 -18.35 10.89
C ILE A 493 43.79 -19.63 10.18
N VAL A 494 43.02 -20.69 10.33
CA VAL A 494 43.24 -22.01 9.74
C VAL A 494 42.23 -22.33 8.62
N PHE A 495 41.13 -21.59 8.54
CA PHE A 495 40.17 -21.65 7.45
C PHE A 495 39.48 -20.29 7.28
N SER A 496 39.23 -19.91 6.04
CA SER A 496 38.45 -18.72 5.70
C SER A 496 37.76 -18.91 4.35
N SER A 497 36.49 -18.52 4.24
CA SER A 497 35.71 -18.52 2.99
C SER A 497 34.69 -17.38 3.00
N GLY A 498 34.27 -16.92 1.81
CA GLY A 498 33.24 -15.92 1.66
C GLY A 498 33.66 -14.50 1.99
N LYS A 499 34.95 -14.19 1.93
CA LYS A 499 35.47 -12.83 2.07
C LYS A 499 35.24 -12.01 0.80
N LEU A 500 35.16 -10.71 0.96
CA LEU A 500 35.17 -9.77 -0.18
C LEU A 500 36.60 -9.57 -0.69
N ALA A 501 36.72 -9.37 -1.99
CA ALA A 501 37.92 -8.89 -2.63
C ALA A 501 38.09 -7.37 -2.40
N GLU A 502 39.26 -6.81 -2.76
CA GLU A 502 39.53 -5.37 -2.58
C GLU A 502 38.59 -4.47 -3.37
N ASN A 503 38.11 -4.93 -4.53
CA ASN A 503 37.10 -4.23 -5.33
C ASN A 503 35.67 -4.39 -4.82
N GLY A 504 35.47 -5.12 -3.72
CA GLY A 504 34.17 -5.35 -3.10
C GLY A 504 33.37 -6.53 -3.66
N ASP A 505 33.86 -7.23 -4.68
CA ASP A 505 33.22 -8.46 -5.18
C ASP A 505 33.41 -9.62 -4.21
N LEU A 506 32.50 -10.61 -4.28
CA LEU A 506 32.69 -11.87 -3.57
C LEU A 506 33.90 -12.63 -4.15
N LYS A 507 34.76 -13.17 -3.29
CA LYS A 507 35.84 -14.06 -3.73
C LYS A 507 35.26 -15.35 -4.33
N ILE A 508 36.01 -15.98 -5.22
CA ILE A 508 35.58 -17.17 -5.95
C ILE A 508 35.27 -18.38 -5.07
N ASP A 509 35.82 -18.41 -3.85
CA ASP A 509 35.54 -19.46 -2.85
C ASP A 509 34.21 -19.28 -2.14
N ALA A 510 33.55 -18.13 -2.28
CA ALA A 510 32.24 -17.89 -1.74
C ALA A 510 31.18 -18.77 -2.45
N ARG A 511 30.23 -19.30 -1.67
CA ARG A 511 29.12 -20.09 -2.18
C ARG A 511 27.82 -19.36 -1.91
N PRO A 512 27.38 -18.46 -2.81
CA PRO A 512 26.17 -17.71 -2.62
C PRO A 512 24.92 -18.60 -2.78
N PHE A 513 23.90 -18.31 -1.96
CA PHE A 513 22.57 -18.86 -2.12
C PHE A 513 21.83 -18.01 -3.16
N MET A 514 21.71 -18.54 -4.38
CA MET A 514 21.16 -17.77 -5.51
C MET A 514 20.52 -18.68 -6.55
N LYS A 515 19.86 -18.09 -7.51
CA LYS A 515 19.44 -18.69 -8.77
C LYS A 515 20.41 -18.28 -9.87
N VAL A 516 20.78 -19.18 -10.75
CA VAL A 516 21.61 -18.85 -11.93
C VAL A 516 20.86 -19.22 -13.18
N PHE A 517 20.55 -18.22 -13.96
CA PHE A 517 19.86 -18.35 -15.24
C PHE A 517 20.83 -18.54 -16.39
N GLY A 518 20.50 -19.44 -17.30
CA GLY A 518 21.26 -19.72 -18.52
C GLY A 518 20.45 -19.52 -19.79
N ASP A 519 21.15 -19.27 -20.87
CA ASP A 519 20.61 -19.24 -22.21
C ASP A 519 20.33 -20.67 -22.75
N LYS A 520 19.88 -20.77 -24.02
CA LYS A 520 19.64 -22.05 -24.69
C LYS A 520 20.90 -22.94 -24.77
N ASP A 521 22.09 -22.35 -24.79
CA ASP A 521 23.37 -23.04 -24.89
C ASP A 521 23.96 -23.40 -23.53
N GLY A 522 23.38 -22.89 -22.44
CA GLY A 522 23.80 -23.15 -21.07
C GLY A 522 24.82 -22.15 -20.54
N ASN A 523 24.98 -20.99 -21.19
CA ASN A 523 25.80 -19.92 -20.67
C ASN A 523 24.98 -19.03 -19.73
N PRO A 524 25.56 -18.50 -18.64
CA PRO A 524 24.85 -17.56 -17.78
C PRO A 524 24.37 -16.33 -18.55
N VAL A 525 23.08 -15.95 -18.40
CA VAL A 525 22.51 -14.79 -19.10
C VAL A 525 22.89 -13.44 -18.45
N GLY A 526 23.39 -13.47 -17.21
CA GLY A 526 23.82 -12.27 -16.49
C GLY A 526 22.71 -11.22 -16.41
N LEU A 527 22.99 -10.00 -16.88
CA LEU A 527 22.02 -8.88 -16.85
C LEU A 527 20.77 -9.13 -17.70
N LEU A 528 20.84 -9.98 -18.71
CA LEU A 528 19.73 -10.25 -19.62
C LEU A 528 18.80 -11.34 -19.08
N PHE A 529 18.43 -11.25 -17.80
CA PHE A 529 17.65 -12.27 -17.10
C PHE A 529 16.33 -12.65 -17.81
N TRP A 530 15.77 -11.79 -18.63
CA TRP A 530 14.59 -12.10 -19.44
C TRP A 530 14.87 -13.06 -20.62
N LYS A 531 16.17 -13.29 -20.98
CA LYS A 531 16.58 -14.32 -21.96
C LYS A 531 16.77 -15.70 -21.34
N TYR A 532 16.30 -15.89 -20.14
CA TYR A 532 16.37 -17.15 -19.39
C TYR A 532 15.68 -18.30 -20.12
N GLU A 533 16.42 -19.34 -20.44
CA GLU A 533 15.95 -20.58 -21.06
C GLU A 533 16.15 -21.81 -20.17
N LYS A 534 17.27 -21.90 -19.46
CA LYS A 534 17.66 -23.03 -18.62
C LYS A 534 18.03 -22.58 -17.21
N LEU A 535 17.56 -23.31 -16.21
CA LEU A 535 18.04 -23.16 -14.84
C LEU A 535 19.38 -23.86 -14.71
N LEU A 536 20.46 -23.12 -14.49
CA LEU A 536 21.80 -23.68 -14.30
C LEU A 536 21.99 -24.15 -12.86
N SER A 537 21.54 -23.37 -11.89
CA SER A 537 21.52 -23.78 -10.50
C SER A 537 20.47 -23.02 -9.69
N ASP A 538 19.98 -23.64 -8.62
CA ASP A 538 19.17 -23.00 -7.58
C ASP A 538 19.63 -23.50 -6.21
N THR A 539 20.37 -22.64 -5.51
CA THR A 539 20.92 -22.93 -4.17
C THR A 539 20.16 -22.21 -3.07
N ARG A 540 19.06 -21.54 -3.40
CA ARG A 540 18.22 -20.81 -2.45
C ARG A 540 17.56 -21.73 -1.43
N ILE A 541 17.12 -21.18 -0.32
CA ILE A 541 16.60 -21.95 0.81
C ILE A 541 15.08 -21.78 0.86
N PRO A 542 14.28 -22.84 0.55
CA PRO A 542 12.82 -22.78 0.66
C PRO A 542 12.35 -22.46 2.08
N ALA A 543 11.12 -21.94 2.20
CA ALA A 543 10.50 -21.60 3.48
C ALA A 543 10.46 -22.80 4.42
N LYS A 544 10.86 -22.61 5.68
CA LYS A 544 10.90 -23.63 6.73
C LYS A 544 11.77 -24.83 6.41
N THR A 545 12.77 -24.64 5.55
CA THR A 545 13.78 -25.67 5.27
C THR A 545 15.16 -25.22 5.68
N ARG A 546 16.05 -26.19 5.82
CA ARG A 546 17.45 -26.01 6.19
C ARG A 546 18.36 -26.54 5.09
N ARG A 547 19.37 -25.76 4.73
CA ARG A 547 20.44 -26.16 3.81
C ARG A 547 21.77 -26.20 4.56
N VAL A 548 22.61 -27.18 4.28
CA VAL A 548 23.94 -27.33 4.88
C VAL A 548 25.00 -27.14 3.82
N GLU A 549 25.92 -26.24 4.09
CA GLU A 549 27.18 -26.12 3.33
C GLU A 549 28.33 -26.74 4.13
N SER A 550 29.16 -27.54 3.47
CA SER A 550 30.28 -28.25 4.09
C SER A 550 31.61 -27.84 3.46
N TYR A 551 32.60 -27.58 4.27
CA TYR A 551 33.93 -27.17 3.84
C TYR A 551 34.99 -28.02 4.50
N ASP A 552 35.98 -28.49 3.73
CA ASP A 552 37.09 -29.31 4.23
C ASP A 552 38.04 -28.46 5.07
N LEU A 553 38.45 -29.01 6.19
CA LEU A 553 39.46 -28.44 7.07
C LEU A 553 40.76 -29.25 6.99
N ALA A 554 41.88 -28.61 7.28
CA ALA A 554 43.17 -29.30 7.38
C ALA A 554 43.13 -30.39 8.47
N LYS A 555 43.88 -31.48 8.28
CA LYS A 555 43.88 -32.65 9.22
C LYS A 555 44.56 -32.34 10.56
N ASP A 556 45.55 -31.48 10.57
CA ASP A 556 46.41 -31.27 11.75
C ASP A 556 46.09 -29.93 12.45
N LEU A 557 44.85 -29.72 12.81
CA LEU A 557 44.37 -28.52 13.49
C LEU A 557 44.66 -28.57 15.00
N LYS A 558 45.07 -27.45 15.57
CA LYS A 558 45.28 -27.30 17.01
C LYS A 558 44.00 -26.79 17.67
N TYR A 559 43.37 -27.67 18.44
CA TYR A 559 42.19 -27.37 19.22
C TYR A 559 42.53 -26.59 20.50
N PRO A 560 41.62 -25.78 21.07
CA PRO A 560 40.24 -25.56 20.58
C PRO A 560 40.23 -24.76 19.27
N LEU A 561 39.20 -25.05 18.45
CA LEU A 561 38.91 -24.25 17.26
C LEU A 561 37.81 -23.27 17.56
N LYS A 562 37.99 -22.01 17.20
CA LYS A 562 36.97 -20.98 17.28
C LYS A 562 36.44 -20.67 15.89
N ALA A 563 35.17 -21.00 15.63
CA ALA A 563 34.48 -20.66 14.39
C ALA A 563 33.65 -19.41 14.57
N LEU A 564 33.85 -18.44 13.69
CA LEU A 564 33.01 -17.27 13.49
C LEU A 564 32.35 -17.42 12.14
N VAL A 565 31.00 -17.55 12.12
CA VAL A 565 30.20 -17.70 10.92
C VAL A 565 29.17 -16.58 10.88
N LYS A 566 29.08 -15.90 9.75
CA LYS A 566 28.09 -14.86 9.48
C LYS A 566 27.29 -15.23 8.24
N LEU A 567 25.99 -15.00 8.28
CA LEU A 567 25.16 -15.00 7.09
C LEU A 567 24.99 -13.55 6.65
N ASN A 568 25.60 -13.23 5.53
CA ASN A 568 25.63 -11.89 4.96
C ASN A 568 24.68 -11.75 3.78
N PHE A 569 24.10 -10.57 3.65
CA PHE A 569 23.24 -10.21 2.53
C PHE A 569 23.66 -8.89 1.92
N ARG A 570 23.66 -8.81 0.59
CA ARG A 570 23.80 -7.58 -0.17
C ARG A 570 22.77 -7.57 -1.31
N ILE A 571 22.06 -6.45 -1.43
CA ILE A 571 20.92 -6.35 -2.35
C ILE A 571 21.31 -6.37 -3.82
N TYR A 572 22.50 -5.83 -4.15
CA TYR A 572 23.06 -5.82 -5.50
C TYR A 572 24.53 -6.23 -5.46
N PRO A 573 24.98 -7.12 -6.37
CA PRO A 573 26.39 -7.43 -6.53
C PRO A 573 27.23 -6.18 -6.82
N GLN A 574 28.47 -6.17 -6.38
CA GLN A 574 29.38 -5.04 -6.60
C GLN A 574 29.61 -4.80 -8.09
N SER A 575 29.76 -5.85 -8.87
CA SER A 575 29.93 -5.78 -10.33
C SER A 575 28.77 -5.06 -11.03
N ILE A 576 27.51 -5.34 -10.61
CA ILE A 576 26.33 -4.63 -11.12
C ILE A 576 26.35 -3.17 -10.65
N THR A 577 26.69 -2.93 -9.38
CA THR A 577 26.77 -1.57 -8.85
C THR A 577 27.81 -0.75 -9.58
N SER A 578 29.00 -1.29 -9.83
CA SER A 578 30.08 -0.61 -10.57
C SER A 578 29.67 -0.26 -11.99
N MET A 579 28.83 -1.09 -12.63
CA MET A 579 28.25 -0.77 -13.93
C MET A 579 27.25 0.40 -13.81
N VAL A 580 26.35 0.36 -12.85
CA VAL A 580 25.35 1.42 -12.62
C VAL A 580 26.02 2.74 -12.27
N GLN A 581 27.11 2.71 -11.50
CA GLN A 581 27.92 3.88 -11.14
C GLN A 581 28.54 4.58 -12.34
N LYS A 582 28.71 3.92 -13.49
CA LYS A 582 29.15 4.61 -14.72
C LYS A 582 28.13 5.65 -15.17
N ALA A 583 26.81 5.36 -14.99
CA ALA A 583 25.72 6.28 -15.28
C ALA A 583 25.37 7.19 -14.09
N PHE A 584 25.59 6.71 -12.87
CA PHE A 584 25.26 7.39 -11.62
C PHE A 584 26.49 7.41 -10.67
N PRO A 585 27.51 8.26 -10.93
CA PRO A 585 28.75 8.26 -10.16
C PRO A 585 28.57 8.55 -8.66
N GLU A 586 27.52 9.27 -8.29
CA GLU A 586 27.19 9.63 -6.91
C GLU A 586 26.59 8.46 -6.11
N LEU A 587 26.22 7.36 -6.77
CA LEU A 587 25.61 6.22 -6.11
C LEU A 587 26.65 5.52 -5.22
N PRO A 588 26.44 5.43 -3.89
CA PRO A 588 27.37 4.71 -3.03
C PRO A 588 27.27 3.20 -3.26
N ASN A 589 28.26 2.46 -2.76
CA ASN A 589 28.21 1.00 -2.76
C ASN A 589 27.12 0.49 -1.80
N PRO A 590 26.35 -0.54 -2.19
CA PRO A 590 25.37 -1.15 -1.31
C PRO A 590 26.06 -1.81 -0.12
N PRO A 591 25.63 -1.50 1.11
CA PRO A 591 26.24 -2.07 2.31
C PRO A 591 25.94 -3.56 2.42
N VAL A 592 26.86 -4.30 3.05
CA VAL A 592 26.64 -5.68 3.47
C VAL A 592 25.89 -5.68 4.79
N VAL A 593 24.82 -6.46 4.87
CA VAL A 593 24.01 -6.65 6.06
C VAL A 593 24.28 -8.02 6.66
N GLU A 594 24.67 -8.05 7.92
CA GLU A 594 24.73 -9.28 8.71
C GLU A 594 23.30 -9.67 9.14
N LEU A 595 22.78 -10.78 8.60
CA LEU A 595 21.44 -11.28 8.95
C LEU A 595 21.48 -12.08 10.23
N GLU A 596 22.48 -12.93 10.38
CA GLU A 596 22.69 -13.78 11.54
C GLU A 596 24.19 -14.01 11.75
N LYS A 597 24.58 -14.26 12.97
CA LYS A 597 25.96 -14.51 13.36
C LYS A 597 26.03 -15.57 14.45
N ILE A 598 26.95 -16.51 14.31
CA ILE A 598 27.26 -17.50 15.36
C ILE A 598 28.76 -17.52 15.61
N GLU A 599 29.12 -17.60 16.87
CA GLU A 599 30.49 -17.79 17.32
C GLU A 599 30.50 -19.01 18.24
N GLN A 600 31.27 -20.02 17.87
CA GLN A 600 31.28 -21.31 18.59
C GLN A 600 32.71 -21.82 18.74
N ILE A 601 32.99 -22.38 19.92
CA ILE A 601 34.26 -23.01 20.23
C ILE A 601 34.05 -24.54 20.18
N PHE A 602 34.97 -25.21 19.52
CA PHE A 602 34.98 -26.68 19.40
C PHE A 602 36.21 -27.21 20.12
N GLU A 603 35.96 -28.00 21.13
CA GLU A 603 36.98 -28.80 21.78
C GLU A 603 37.27 -30.05 20.94
N LYS A 604 38.41 -30.72 21.20
CA LYS A 604 38.83 -31.88 20.39
C LYS A 604 37.88 -33.06 20.58
#